data_a3879b6233f1e054d2cf1fd8870f3920
#
_entry.id   a3879b6233f1e054d2cf1fd8870f3920
#
_cell.length_a   1.000
_cell.length_b   1.000
_cell.length_c   1.000
_cell.angle_alpha   90.00
_cell.angle_beta   90.00
_cell.angle_gamma   90.00
#
_symmetry.space_group_name_H-M   'P 1'
#
loop_
_entity.id
_entity.type
_entity.pdbx_description
1 polymer ?
#
loop_
_entity_poly.entity_id
_entity_poly.type
_entity_poly.pdbx_seq_one_letter_code
_entity_poly.pdbx_strand_id
1 'polypeptide(L)'
;EHYVDGSIDTAHIADDQITLAKMAAGTDGNIISYDASGDPVAVATGTDGQVLTSAGAGAPPVFEDAASGGTHDFVASGAIANGDMVKLNSDGTVTVATALASAVQGSAVNTGAGTTNSNAAVYDPSTNRVVVFTEDDGFAMKYIVGTVSGTTISFGTATAFGGTWGLNPMACYDPDTERILFLWSEGGSHSTAVPKARVWQVNGGSTNTLTGGSTASGWTTTGYYASFGCDGLTYDTTANKFVAAYHRPGDGYGRARVATVTGGSTNTVSFGTEYVWHSSDYAEGVGCGYDSTTDRTLFVTGDEAYVGTVSGTALSFGSAVSQAFNYPSQRNNSKVRCNAVTGNMIVADSNRIVAGVITGGSTNTSSWGSTYTTAIYGPGLEVNSSSGQFIISGGGSNQYGHYTTDYGSKTMIFKITGTNTISLLNSYSESHLFETSSIAFDSTNGKMAVAGTLAYGQNRVRIYDTGSPDVSGWVGAATAAISDTATGTISILGGINESQTSLTVGAKYYIQNGGYLTTTEVAGQEVGRALTATKLLITSGGIS
;
A
#
# COMPACT_ATOMS: atom_id res chain seq x y z
N GLU A 1 -1.09 -90.75 5.59
CA GLU A 1 0.16 -90.34 6.28
C GLU A 1 -0.22 -89.38 7.37
N HIS A 2 0.13 -89.77 8.59
CA HIS A 2 -0.05 -88.86 9.75
C HIS A 2 1.24 -88.13 10.00
N TYR A 3 1.24 -86.85 9.90
CA TYR A 3 2.31 -85.99 10.40
C TYR A 3 2.10 -85.81 11.92
N VAL A 4 3.10 -86.15 12.74
CA VAL A 4 3.07 -85.86 14.17
C VAL A 4 3.43 -84.43 14.39
N ASP A 5 2.95 -83.88 15.50
CA ASP A 5 3.24 -82.49 15.88
C ASP A 5 4.76 -82.25 15.91
N GLY A 6 5.22 -81.20 15.28
CA GLY A 6 6.64 -80.84 15.12
C GLY A 6 7.40 -81.63 14.04
N SER A 7 6.74 -82.52 13.27
CA SER A 7 7.41 -83.28 12.21
C SER A 7 7.64 -82.54 10.90
N ILE A 8 7.08 -81.35 10.75
CA ILE A 8 7.36 -80.43 9.65
C ILE A 8 8.20 -79.26 10.18
N ASP A 9 9.46 -79.32 9.87
CA ASP A 9 10.42 -78.22 10.19
C ASP A 9 10.88 -77.53 8.91
N THR A 10 11.78 -76.56 9.06
CA THR A 10 12.28 -75.75 7.93
C THR A 10 12.99 -76.61 6.87
N ALA A 11 13.54 -77.79 7.23
CA ALA A 11 14.16 -78.69 6.25
C ALA A 11 13.13 -79.43 5.37
N HIS A 12 11.85 -79.50 5.79
CA HIS A 12 10.77 -80.14 5.06
C HIS A 12 10.02 -79.16 4.12
N ILE A 13 10.24 -77.87 4.28
CA ILE A 13 9.65 -76.81 3.43
C ILE A 13 10.82 -76.09 2.77
N ALA A 14 11.08 -76.43 1.53
CA ALA A 14 12.10 -75.70 0.75
C ALA A 14 11.69 -74.26 0.54
N ASP A 15 12.69 -73.42 0.28
CA ASP A 15 12.47 -71.99 -0.03
C ASP A 15 11.40 -71.85 -1.14
N ASP A 16 10.57 -70.82 -1.02
CA ASP A 16 9.50 -70.46 -1.97
C ASP A 16 8.34 -71.48 -2.07
N GLN A 17 8.26 -72.50 -1.20
CA GLN A 17 7.20 -73.49 -1.24
C GLN A 17 5.86 -73.03 -0.61
N ILE A 18 5.88 -72.06 0.31
CA ILE A 18 4.69 -71.46 0.88
C ILE A 18 4.28 -70.26 0.01
N THR A 19 3.56 -70.53 -1.02
CA THR A 19 2.97 -69.51 -1.89
C THR A 19 1.68 -68.94 -1.29
N LEU A 20 1.21 -67.77 -1.77
CA LEU A 20 -0.05 -67.18 -1.34
C LEU A 20 -1.23 -68.14 -1.39
N ALA A 21 -1.25 -69.07 -2.36
CA ALA A 21 -2.31 -70.09 -2.50
C ALA A 21 -2.31 -71.15 -1.37
N LYS A 22 -1.22 -71.25 -0.58
CA LYS A 22 -1.07 -72.20 0.54
C LYS A 22 -1.30 -71.56 1.87
N MET A 23 -1.42 -70.21 1.93
CA MET A 23 -1.75 -69.53 3.16
C MET A 23 -3.26 -69.56 3.41
N ALA A 24 -3.66 -69.59 4.68
CA ALA A 24 -5.07 -69.49 5.04
C ALA A 24 -5.66 -68.17 4.52
N ALA A 25 -6.92 -68.21 4.09
CA ALA A 25 -7.63 -66.99 3.67
C ALA A 25 -7.70 -66.03 4.86
N GLY A 26 -7.32 -64.78 4.60
CA GLY A 26 -7.45 -63.65 5.53
C GLY A 26 -8.66 -62.77 5.14
N THR A 27 -8.84 -61.69 5.89
CA THR A 27 -9.79 -60.64 5.51
C THR A 27 -9.19 -59.81 4.38
N ASP A 28 -10.02 -59.44 3.41
CA ASP A 28 -9.60 -58.64 2.27
C ASP A 28 -8.93 -57.33 2.73
N GLY A 29 -7.77 -57.04 2.13
CA GLY A 29 -6.97 -55.84 2.43
C GLY A 29 -6.10 -55.87 3.68
N ASN A 30 -6.14 -56.92 4.51
CA ASN A 30 -5.25 -57.07 5.66
C ASN A 30 -3.79 -57.23 5.23
N ILE A 31 -2.87 -56.69 6.04
CA ILE A 31 -1.44 -56.89 5.89
C ILE A 31 -0.95 -57.84 6.97
N ILE A 32 -0.08 -58.78 6.62
CA ILE A 32 0.58 -59.64 7.63
C ILE A 32 1.82 -58.90 8.15
N SER A 33 1.89 -58.78 9.46
CA SER A 33 3.05 -58.25 10.20
C SER A 33 3.43 -59.18 11.34
N TYR A 34 4.33 -58.77 12.22
CA TYR A 34 4.73 -59.51 13.38
C TYR A 34 4.47 -58.69 14.65
N ASP A 35 4.07 -59.33 15.74
CA ASP A 35 3.94 -58.75 17.08
C ASP A 35 5.26 -58.65 17.83
N ALA A 36 5.23 -58.25 19.09
CA ALA A 36 6.41 -58.11 19.93
C ALA A 36 7.11 -59.45 20.23
N SER A 37 6.40 -60.58 20.10
CA SER A 37 6.94 -61.95 20.30
C SER A 37 7.53 -62.51 19.00
N GLY A 38 7.31 -61.83 17.87
CA GLY A 38 7.71 -62.29 16.55
C GLY A 38 6.67 -63.23 15.90
N ASP A 39 5.45 -63.30 16.43
CA ASP A 39 4.39 -64.10 15.88
C ASP A 39 3.64 -63.34 14.76
N PRO A 40 3.25 -64.02 13.65
CA PRO A 40 2.51 -63.36 12.58
C PRO A 40 1.15 -62.86 13.06
N VAL A 41 0.84 -61.60 12.75
CA VAL A 41 -0.45 -60.99 13.06
C VAL A 41 -1.02 -60.29 11.81
N ALA A 42 -2.35 -60.25 11.71
CA ALA A 42 -3.02 -59.52 10.66
C ALA A 42 -3.24 -58.07 11.12
N VAL A 43 -2.68 -57.13 10.36
CA VAL A 43 -3.00 -55.69 10.50
C VAL A 43 -4.31 -55.46 9.75
N ALA A 44 -5.32 -54.96 10.45
CA ALA A 44 -6.65 -54.72 9.88
C ALA A 44 -6.58 -53.66 8.76
N THR A 45 -7.44 -53.85 7.77
CA THR A 45 -7.59 -52.88 6.65
C THR A 45 -8.02 -51.53 7.19
N GLY A 46 -7.34 -50.45 6.78
CA GLY A 46 -7.77 -49.08 7.02
C GLY A 46 -8.97 -48.65 6.19
N THR A 47 -9.44 -47.46 6.38
CA THR A 47 -10.44 -46.82 5.52
C THR A 47 -9.74 -46.03 4.41
N ASP A 48 -10.50 -45.66 3.36
CA ASP A 48 -9.97 -44.87 2.25
C ASP A 48 -9.35 -43.54 2.76
N GLY A 49 -8.11 -43.26 2.29
CA GLY A 49 -7.34 -42.09 2.71
C GLY A 49 -6.43 -42.31 3.92
N GLN A 50 -6.51 -43.41 4.65
CA GLN A 50 -5.59 -43.72 5.72
C GLN A 50 -4.22 -44.18 5.21
N VAL A 51 -3.17 -43.89 5.96
CA VAL A 51 -1.79 -44.30 5.69
C VAL A 51 -1.31 -45.31 6.71
N LEU A 52 -0.46 -46.26 6.27
CA LEU A 52 0.17 -47.24 7.16
C LEU A 52 1.31 -46.53 7.93
N THR A 53 1.19 -46.47 9.22
CA THR A 53 2.16 -45.81 10.12
C THR A 53 2.84 -46.81 11.02
N SER A 54 4.08 -46.50 11.42
CA SER A 54 4.82 -47.26 12.38
C SER A 54 4.33 -46.94 13.80
N ALA A 55 3.88 -47.96 14.53
CA ALA A 55 3.52 -47.85 15.96
C ALA A 55 4.72 -47.98 16.90
N GLY A 56 5.95 -47.93 16.39
CA GLY A 56 7.18 -48.06 17.16
C GLY A 56 7.72 -49.50 17.24
N ALA A 57 8.84 -49.65 17.89
CA ALA A 57 9.49 -50.96 18.08
C ALA A 57 8.64 -51.89 18.93
N GLY A 58 8.42 -53.11 18.46
CA GLY A 58 7.66 -54.15 19.16
C GLY A 58 6.15 -54.09 18.99
N ALA A 59 5.63 -53.19 18.13
CA ALA A 59 4.23 -53.14 17.79
C ALA A 59 4.02 -53.28 16.25
N PRO A 60 2.98 -53.98 15.79
CA PRO A 60 2.62 -53.99 14.36
C PRO A 60 2.29 -52.60 13.89
N PRO A 61 2.52 -52.26 12.59
CA PRO A 61 2.05 -51.01 12.01
C PRO A 61 0.52 -50.94 12.06
N VAL A 62 -0.01 -49.72 12.04
CA VAL A 62 -1.44 -49.43 12.05
C VAL A 62 -1.81 -48.50 10.93
N PHE A 63 -3.06 -48.57 10.46
CA PHE A 63 -3.59 -47.55 9.56
C PHE A 63 -4.15 -46.41 10.38
N GLU A 64 -3.65 -45.20 10.13
CA GLU A 64 -4.08 -43.97 10.77
C GLU A 64 -4.50 -42.98 9.71
N ASP A 65 -5.37 -42.05 10.07
CA ASP A 65 -5.65 -40.92 9.21
C ASP A 65 -4.33 -40.27 8.82
N ALA A 66 -4.15 -40.05 7.51
CA ALA A 66 -2.99 -39.32 7.06
C ALA A 66 -2.91 -38.05 7.93
N ALA A 67 -1.83 -37.92 8.70
CA ALA A 67 -1.63 -36.68 9.43
C ALA A 67 -1.92 -35.59 8.43
N SER A 68 -2.92 -34.75 8.69
CA SER A 68 -3.27 -33.64 7.82
C SER A 68 -2.01 -32.78 7.77
N GLY A 69 -1.14 -33.15 6.81
CA GLY A 69 0.15 -32.50 6.64
C GLY A 69 -0.13 -31.04 6.57
N GLY A 70 0.43 -30.31 7.50
CA GLY A 70 0.31 -28.89 7.46
C GLY A 70 -0.73 -28.26 8.38
N THR A 71 -1.08 -28.87 9.51
CA THR A 71 -1.73 -28.15 10.63
C THR A 71 -0.95 -28.32 11.92
N HIS A 72 -0.95 -27.28 12.74
CA HIS A 72 -0.36 -27.31 14.07
C HIS A 72 -1.15 -26.37 15.00
N ASP A 73 -1.24 -26.75 16.28
CA ASP A 73 -1.93 -25.95 17.27
C ASP A 73 -0.97 -24.95 17.93
N PHE A 74 -1.37 -23.69 17.95
CA PHE A 74 -0.62 -22.60 18.57
C PHE A 74 -1.51 -21.83 19.53
N VAL A 75 -0.90 -21.23 20.55
CA VAL A 75 -1.55 -20.26 21.41
C VAL A 75 -1.57 -18.90 20.69
N ALA A 76 -2.73 -18.26 20.62
CA ALA A 76 -2.88 -16.95 20.02
C ALA A 76 -2.40 -15.83 20.97
N SER A 77 -1.62 -14.91 20.45
CA SER A 77 -1.29 -13.62 21.07
C SER A 77 -2.08 -12.52 20.35
N GLY A 78 -3.24 -12.19 20.90
CA GLY A 78 -4.26 -11.39 20.25
C GLY A 78 -5.32 -12.24 19.52
N ALA A 79 -6.51 -11.68 19.30
CA ALA A 79 -7.57 -12.36 18.58
C ALA A 79 -7.18 -12.56 17.08
N ILE A 80 -7.42 -13.74 16.56
CA ILE A 80 -7.13 -14.15 15.18
C ILE A 80 -8.45 -14.54 14.52
N ALA A 81 -8.74 -13.98 13.35
CA ALA A 81 -9.92 -14.38 12.59
C ALA A 81 -9.65 -15.63 11.73
N ASN A 82 -10.74 -16.31 11.35
CA ASN A 82 -10.64 -17.44 10.42
C ASN A 82 -10.03 -16.98 9.08
N GLY A 83 -9.01 -17.67 8.62
CA GLY A 83 -8.29 -17.36 7.39
C GLY A 83 -7.16 -16.34 7.53
N ASP A 84 -6.99 -15.71 8.68
CA ASP A 84 -5.88 -14.79 8.91
C ASP A 84 -4.53 -15.49 8.78
N MET A 85 -3.62 -14.84 8.06
CA MET A 85 -2.22 -15.26 8.04
C MET A 85 -1.57 -14.92 9.38
N VAL A 86 -0.80 -15.86 9.93
CA VAL A 86 -0.18 -15.70 11.25
C VAL A 86 1.34 -15.85 11.19
N LYS A 87 2.04 -15.16 12.08
CA LYS A 87 3.47 -15.29 12.31
C LYS A 87 3.76 -15.88 13.68
N LEU A 88 4.88 -16.59 13.80
CA LEU A 88 5.38 -17.15 15.05
C LEU A 88 6.14 -16.06 15.83
N ASN A 89 5.78 -15.88 17.09
CA ASN A 89 6.48 -15.01 18.02
C ASN A 89 7.65 -15.76 18.70
N SER A 90 8.59 -15.01 19.25
CA SER A 90 9.75 -15.59 19.94
C SER A 90 9.41 -16.39 21.21
N ASP A 91 8.21 -16.23 21.76
CA ASP A 91 7.68 -16.96 22.91
C ASP A 91 6.90 -18.23 22.53
N GLY A 92 6.83 -18.55 21.22
CA GLY A 92 6.13 -19.72 20.69
C GLY A 92 4.62 -19.49 20.46
N THR A 93 4.10 -18.32 20.76
CA THR A 93 2.71 -17.96 20.41
C THR A 93 2.63 -17.52 18.94
N VAL A 94 1.41 -17.43 18.39
CA VAL A 94 1.18 -16.84 17.06
C VAL A 94 0.33 -15.59 17.18
N THR A 95 0.63 -14.62 16.31
CA THR A 95 -0.15 -13.41 16.15
C THR A 95 -0.49 -13.20 14.66
N VAL A 96 -1.53 -12.42 14.39
CA VAL A 96 -1.88 -12.10 12.99
C VAL A 96 -0.67 -11.48 12.30
N ALA A 97 -0.27 -12.01 11.15
CA ALA A 97 0.84 -11.49 10.36
C ALA A 97 0.60 -10.04 9.87
N THR A 98 -0.64 -9.60 9.97
CA THR A 98 -1.09 -8.22 9.69
C THR A 98 -1.07 -7.34 10.94
N ALA A 99 -0.68 -7.87 12.11
CA ALA A 99 -0.54 -7.04 13.29
C ALA A 99 0.48 -5.94 12.99
N LEU A 100 -0.03 -4.74 12.88
CA LEU A 100 0.78 -3.56 12.64
C LEU A 100 1.68 -3.35 13.86
N ALA A 101 2.99 -3.28 13.65
CA ALA A 101 3.84 -2.66 14.64
C ALA A 101 3.22 -1.29 14.96
N SER A 102 3.16 -0.91 16.22
CA SER A 102 2.63 0.40 16.61
C SER A 102 3.31 1.48 15.77
N ALA A 103 2.51 2.30 15.11
CA ALA A 103 3.06 3.40 14.33
C ALA A 103 3.94 4.28 15.24
N VAL A 104 5.10 4.67 14.74
CA VAL A 104 6.09 5.45 15.49
C VAL A 104 6.27 6.82 14.84
N GLN A 105 6.19 7.86 15.65
CA GLN A 105 6.47 9.23 15.25
C GLN A 105 7.92 9.60 15.57
N GLY A 106 8.68 10.02 14.56
CA GLY A 106 10.03 10.54 14.74
C GLY A 106 10.06 12.01 15.24
N SER A 107 11.23 12.52 15.53
CA SER A 107 11.42 13.92 15.86
C SER A 107 11.32 14.81 14.61
N ALA A 108 10.78 16.02 14.76
CA ALA A 108 10.74 16.99 13.68
C ALA A 108 12.14 17.56 13.41
N VAL A 109 12.58 17.54 12.16
CA VAL A 109 13.88 18.04 11.71
C VAL A 109 13.68 19.29 10.86
N ASN A 110 14.42 20.37 11.18
CA ASN A 110 14.39 21.60 10.41
C ASN A 110 15.08 21.41 9.06
N THR A 111 14.44 21.86 7.98
CA THR A 111 15.01 21.81 6.63
C THR A 111 16.08 22.85 6.36
N GLY A 112 16.17 23.91 7.15
CA GLY A 112 17.07 25.04 6.91
C GLY A 112 16.61 25.98 5.78
N ALA A 113 15.39 25.85 5.28
CA ALA A 113 14.90 26.66 4.17
C ALA A 113 14.41 28.07 4.57
N GLY A 114 14.21 28.33 5.86
CA GLY A 114 13.61 29.57 6.38
C GLY A 114 12.13 29.39 6.74
N THR A 115 11.40 30.48 6.93
CA THR A 115 9.94 30.50 7.10
C THR A 115 9.26 30.33 5.77
N THR A 116 8.24 29.48 5.69
CA THR A 116 7.60 29.12 4.43
C THR A 116 6.09 29.01 4.61
N ASN A 117 5.32 29.23 3.52
CA ASN A 117 3.86 29.11 3.53
C ASN A 117 3.36 27.93 2.70
N SER A 118 4.22 27.35 1.86
CA SER A 118 3.84 26.23 1.00
C SER A 118 4.99 25.26 0.77
N ASN A 119 4.66 23.99 0.59
CA ASN A 119 5.65 22.94 0.31
C ASN A 119 5.06 21.84 -0.57
N ALA A 120 5.97 21.14 -1.29
CA ALA A 120 5.68 19.88 -1.96
C ALA A 120 6.78 18.89 -1.63
N ALA A 121 6.42 17.72 -1.14
CA ALA A 121 7.36 16.63 -0.86
C ALA A 121 7.17 15.52 -1.88
N VAL A 122 8.26 14.92 -2.32
CA VAL A 122 8.27 13.79 -3.23
C VAL A 122 9.43 12.87 -2.90
N TYR A 123 9.24 11.57 -3.11
CA TYR A 123 10.28 10.57 -2.91
C TYR A 123 10.83 10.10 -4.26
N ASP A 124 12.15 9.99 -4.34
CA ASP A 124 12.87 9.38 -5.46
C ASP A 124 13.41 8.01 -5.03
N PRO A 125 12.79 6.92 -5.49
CA PRO A 125 13.22 5.57 -5.13
C PRO A 125 14.56 5.17 -5.78
N SER A 126 14.94 5.78 -6.91
CA SER A 126 16.18 5.44 -7.61
C SER A 126 17.42 5.85 -6.81
N THR A 127 17.34 6.93 -6.06
CA THR A 127 18.44 7.42 -5.20
C THR A 127 18.15 7.27 -3.70
N ASN A 128 16.97 6.80 -3.33
CA ASN A 128 16.49 6.71 -1.94
C ASN A 128 16.56 8.09 -1.24
N ARG A 129 15.88 9.08 -1.81
CA ARG A 129 15.89 10.45 -1.31
C ARG A 129 14.48 11.03 -1.24
N VAL A 130 14.24 11.80 -0.19
CA VAL A 130 13.07 12.69 -0.08
C VAL A 130 13.49 14.08 -0.55
N VAL A 131 12.74 14.64 -1.47
CA VAL A 131 12.92 16.02 -1.94
C VAL A 131 11.76 16.87 -1.44
N VAL A 132 12.08 18.01 -0.83
CA VAL A 132 11.09 19.01 -0.41
C VAL A 132 11.35 20.29 -1.21
N PHE A 133 10.34 20.73 -1.93
CA PHE A 133 10.29 22.04 -2.57
C PHE A 133 9.49 22.99 -1.67
N THR A 134 9.98 24.18 -1.46
CA THR A 134 9.38 25.14 -0.57
C THR A 134 9.77 26.57 -0.96
N GLU A 135 9.06 27.57 -0.49
CA GLU A 135 9.48 28.97 -0.59
C GLU A 135 10.24 29.39 0.68
N ASP A 136 11.03 30.45 0.60
CA ASP A 136 11.68 31.06 1.77
C ASP A 136 11.02 32.39 2.20
N ASP A 137 11.57 33.02 3.22
CA ASP A 137 11.09 34.31 3.77
C ASP A 137 11.06 35.46 2.74
N GLY A 138 11.87 35.33 1.67
CA GLY A 138 11.91 36.27 0.54
C GLY A 138 11.05 35.81 -0.63
N PHE A 139 10.23 34.78 -0.43
CA PHE A 139 9.38 34.13 -1.44
C PHE A 139 10.16 33.48 -2.61
N ALA A 140 11.45 33.20 -2.42
CA ALA A 140 12.22 32.46 -3.41
C ALA A 140 11.98 30.95 -3.27
N MET A 141 11.79 30.26 -4.40
CA MET A 141 11.66 28.80 -4.40
C MET A 141 13.00 28.13 -4.10
N LYS A 142 12.98 27.21 -3.15
CA LYS A 142 14.11 26.35 -2.77
C LYS A 142 13.76 24.89 -2.88
N TYR A 143 14.79 24.07 -3.04
CA TYR A 143 14.70 22.63 -2.81
C TYR A 143 15.66 22.20 -1.70
N ILE A 144 15.29 21.13 -1.01
CA ILE A 144 16.13 20.47 -0.01
C ILE A 144 16.02 18.96 -0.27
N VAL A 145 17.16 18.27 -0.25
CA VAL A 145 17.22 16.82 -0.42
C VAL A 145 17.59 16.15 0.89
N GLY A 146 16.82 15.17 1.30
CA GLY A 146 16.99 14.46 2.56
C GLY A 146 17.16 12.95 2.40
N THR A 147 17.89 12.36 3.35
CA THR A 147 18.07 10.91 3.50
C THR A 147 17.37 10.45 4.76
N VAL A 148 16.44 9.50 4.61
CA VAL A 148 15.73 8.88 5.72
C VAL A 148 16.58 7.77 6.34
N SER A 149 16.63 7.72 7.67
CA SER A 149 17.26 6.64 8.43
C SER A 149 16.43 6.36 9.69
N GLY A 150 15.82 5.18 9.74
CA GLY A 150 14.86 4.85 10.80
C GLY A 150 13.69 5.84 10.82
N THR A 151 13.48 6.53 11.95
CA THR A 151 12.43 7.54 12.12
C THR A 151 12.98 8.97 12.11
N THR A 152 14.16 9.19 11.53
CA THR A 152 14.76 10.51 11.37
C THR A 152 15.13 10.78 9.91
N ILE A 153 15.43 12.04 9.60
CA ILE A 153 15.88 12.47 8.27
C ILE A 153 17.05 13.45 8.44
N SER A 154 18.04 13.33 7.58
CA SER A 154 19.15 14.28 7.48
C SER A 154 19.08 15.02 6.14
N PHE A 155 19.33 16.33 6.15
CA PHE A 155 19.21 17.19 4.98
C PHE A 155 20.55 17.69 4.48
N GLY A 156 20.65 17.85 3.15
CA GLY A 156 21.64 18.68 2.50
C GLY A 156 21.32 20.17 2.66
N THR A 157 22.08 21.02 1.96
CA THR A 157 21.89 22.48 1.97
C THR A 157 20.65 22.85 1.16
N ALA A 158 19.78 23.71 1.73
CA ALA A 158 18.68 24.31 1.01
C ALA A 158 19.19 25.20 -0.13
N THR A 159 18.77 24.95 -1.36
CA THR A 159 19.27 25.60 -2.57
C THR A 159 18.17 26.34 -3.29
N ALA A 160 18.34 27.66 -3.51
CA ALA A 160 17.39 28.47 -4.27
C ALA A 160 17.51 28.20 -5.78
N PHE A 161 16.36 28.22 -6.50
CA PHE A 161 16.33 27.96 -7.94
C PHE A 161 15.31 28.78 -8.72
N GLY A 162 14.42 29.51 -8.09
CA GLY A 162 13.35 30.29 -8.69
C GLY A 162 13.32 31.72 -8.19
N GLY A 163 12.50 32.54 -8.87
CA GLY A 163 12.32 33.95 -8.56
C GLY A 163 11.41 34.20 -7.37
N THR A 164 10.93 35.43 -7.25
CA THR A 164 10.08 35.89 -6.15
C THR A 164 8.62 35.43 -6.28
N TRP A 165 7.96 35.13 -5.15
CA TRP A 165 6.57 34.71 -5.04
C TRP A 165 6.29 33.38 -5.74
N GLY A 166 6.92 32.31 -5.25
CA GLY A 166 6.60 30.96 -5.66
C GLY A 166 5.38 30.43 -4.90
N LEU A 167 4.28 30.16 -5.60
CA LEU A 167 3.01 29.72 -5.02
C LEU A 167 2.64 28.31 -5.51
N ASN A 168 1.93 27.55 -4.66
CA ASN A 168 1.29 26.28 -5.00
C ASN A 168 2.23 25.26 -5.63
N PRO A 169 3.30 24.87 -4.95
CA PRO A 169 4.23 23.89 -5.45
C PRO A 169 3.56 22.50 -5.54
N MET A 170 3.79 21.80 -6.65
CA MET A 170 3.39 20.43 -6.87
C MET A 170 4.58 19.64 -7.39
N ALA A 171 4.80 18.44 -6.87
CA ALA A 171 5.87 17.57 -7.31
C ALA A 171 5.36 16.14 -7.49
N CYS A 172 5.81 15.47 -8.55
CA CYS A 172 5.51 14.08 -8.79
C CYS A 172 6.70 13.39 -9.46
N TYR A 173 6.95 12.14 -9.09
CA TYR A 173 8.06 11.34 -9.61
C TYR A 173 7.62 10.55 -10.85
N ASP A 174 8.53 10.48 -11.81
CA ASP A 174 8.43 9.67 -13.03
C ASP A 174 9.37 8.46 -12.90
N PRO A 175 8.86 7.24 -12.73
CA PRO A 175 9.68 6.05 -12.56
C PRO A 175 10.41 5.62 -13.85
N ASP A 176 9.92 6.00 -15.03
CA ASP A 176 10.51 5.59 -16.29
C ASP A 176 11.77 6.40 -16.64
N THR A 177 11.72 7.69 -16.36
CA THR A 177 12.87 8.58 -16.63
C THR A 177 13.71 8.86 -15.39
N GLU A 178 13.27 8.42 -14.22
CA GLU A 178 13.85 8.72 -12.90
C GLU A 178 13.99 10.24 -12.70
N ARG A 179 12.88 10.95 -12.94
CA ARG A 179 12.82 12.42 -12.86
C ARG A 179 11.64 12.87 -12.00
N ILE A 180 11.78 14.07 -11.47
CA ILE A 180 10.71 14.76 -10.76
C ILE A 180 10.22 15.89 -11.66
N LEU A 181 8.93 15.89 -11.97
CA LEU A 181 8.27 17.07 -12.51
C LEU A 181 7.81 17.95 -11.36
N PHE A 182 8.24 19.20 -11.39
CA PHE A 182 7.86 20.23 -10.43
C PHE A 182 7.11 21.35 -11.12
N LEU A 183 5.93 21.67 -10.59
CA LEU A 183 5.06 22.75 -11.09
C LEU A 183 4.88 23.78 -9.96
N TRP A 184 4.88 25.07 -10.33
CA TRP A 184 4.60 26.17 -9.41
C TRP A 184 4.11 27.40 -10.17
N SER A 185 3.64 28.39 -9.45
CA SER A 185 3.33 29.70 -10.02
C SER A 185 4.33 30.72 -9.53
N GLU A 186 4.79 31.62 -10.40
CA GLU A 186 5.79 32.64 -10.09
C GLU A 186 5.30 34.03 -10.54
N GLY A 187 5.37 35.04 -9.66
CA GLY A 187 5.01 36.40 -10.01
C GLY A 187 4.73 37.29 -8.81
N GLY A 188 4.78 38.61 -8.99
CA GLY A 188 4.71 39.63 -7.92
C GLY A 188 3.35 39.80 -7.23
N SER A 189 2.30 39.07 -7.65
CA SER A 189 0.99 39.04 -7.00
C SER A 189 0.19 37.81 -7.49
N HIS A 190 -0.82 37.41 -6.74
CA HIS A 190 -1.73 36.31 -7.10
C HIS A 190 -2.40 36.51 -8.49
N SER A 191 -2.60 37.76 -8.90
CA SER A 191 -3.25 38.07 -10.19
C SER A 191 -2.31 38.08 -11.40
N THR A 192 -1.00 38.10 -11.18
CA THR A 192 0.04 38.17 -12.23
C THR A 192 0.95 36.94 -12.26
N ALA A 193 0.70 35.96 -11.41
CA ALA A 193 1.53 34.77 -11.32
C ALA A 193 1.50 33.98 -12.64
N VAL A 194 2.67 33.56 -13.09
CA VAL A 194 2.89 32.80 -14.31
C VAL A 194 3.18 31.35 -13.95
N PRO A 195 2.43 30.38 -14.48
CA PRO A 195 2.70 28.97 -14.28
C PRO A 195 4.07 28.56 -14.82
N LYS A 196 4.85 27.88 -14.00
CA LYS A 196 6.19 27.40 -14.29
C LYS A 196 6.23 25.88 -14.15
N ALA A 197 7.10 25.25 -14.91
CA ALA A 197 7.40 23.84 -14.82
C ALA A 197 8.89 23.60 -14.97
N ARG A 198 9.44 22.66 -14.21
CA ARG A 198 10.83 22.26 -14.32
C ARG A 198 10.98 20.77 -14.00
N VAL A 199 11.83 20.11 -14.77
CA VAL A 199 12.20 18.72 -14.57
C VAL A 199 13.49 18.64 -13.79
N TRP A 200 13.53 17.79 -12.78
CA TRP A 200 14.66 17.63 -11.89
C TRP A 200 15.13 16.19 -11.86
N GLN A 201 16.44 16.03 -11.78
CA GLN A 201 17.11 14.78 -11.47
C GLN A 201 17.74 14.87 -10.09
N VAL A 202 17.51 13.86 -9.25
CA VAL A 202 18.19 13.76 -7.96
C VAL A 202 19.58 13.21 -8.18
N ASN A 203 20.58 13.90 -7.65
CA ASN A 203 21.97 13.43 -7.64
C ASN A 203 22.15 12.61 -6.36
N GLY A 204 22.27 11.29 -6.53
CA GLY A 204 22.50 10.37 -5.41
C GLY A 204 23.91 10.50 -4.83
N GLY A 205 24.23 9.63 -3.88
CA GLY A 205 25.53 9.61 -3.20
C GLY A 205 25.59 10.60 -2.04
N SER A 206 26.75 11.25 -1.87
CA SER A 206 27.01 12.15 -0.72
C SER A 206 26.56 13.60 -0.91
N THR A 207 26.10 13.97 -2.11
CA THR A 207 25.90 15.39 -2.45
C THR A 207 24.50 15.92 -2.14
N ASN A 208 23.47 15.10 -2.05
CA ASN A 208 22.09 15.51 -1.77
C ASN A 208 21.67 16.80 -2.52
N THR A 209 21.86 16.79 -3.85
CA THR A 209 21.56 17.94 -4.74
C THR A 209 20.65 17.54 -5.88
N LEU A 210 20.07 18.52 -6.58
CA LEU A 210 19.29 18.31 -7.81
C LEU A 210 20.01 18.92 -9.00
N THR A 211 19.90 18.25 -10.16
CA THR A 211 20.22 18.82 -11.47
C THR A 211 18.90 19.15 -12.19
N GLY A 212 18.65 20.43 -12.45
CA GLY A 212 17.42 20.89 -13.10
C GLY A 212 17.61 21.17 -14.58
N GLY A 213 16.60 20.86 -15.37
CA GLY A 213 16.49 21.30 -16.76
C GLY A 213 16.07 22.77 -16.89
N SER A 214 15.78 23.20 -18.10
CA SER A 214 15.26 24.55 -18.36
C SER A 214 13.84 24.71 -17.78
N THR A 215 13.56 25.90 -17.26
CA THR A 215 12.20 26.24 -16.79
C THR A 215 11.29 26.52 -17.98
N ALA A 216 10.20 25.76 -18.10
CA ALA A 216 9.10 26.06 -19.01
C ALA A 216 8.16 27.06 -18.34
N SER A 217 7.78 28.11 -19.07
CA SER A 217 6.92 29.19 -18.58
C SER A 217 5.64 29.28 -19.43
N GLY A 218 4.53 29.67 -18.82
CA GLY A 218 3.29 29.91 -19.53
C GLY A 218 2.72 28.66 -20.19
N TRP A 219 2.90 27.51 -19.58
CA TRP A 219 2.36 26.25 -20.10
C TRP A 219 0.82 26.21 -20.08
N THR A 220 0.20 27.21 -19.54
CA THR A 220 -1.22 27.48 -19.62
C THR A 220 -1.44 28.99 -19.76
N THR A 221 -2.65 29.43 -20.16
CA THR A 221 -2.94 30.83 -20.51
C THR A 221 -2.88 31.78 -19.31
N THR A 222 -2.42 33.01 -19.55
CA THR A 222 -2.27 34.08 -18.56
C THR A 222 -3.56 34.48 -17.86
N GLY A 223 -3.47 34.88 -16.59
CA GLY A 223 -4.60 35.29 -15.76
C GLY A 223 -4.86 34.31 -14.61
N TYR A 224 -3.82 33.80 -14.03
CA TYR A 224 -3.86 32.73 -13.06
C TYR A 224 -3.85 33.22 -11.62
N TYR A 225 -4.98 32.99 -10.98
CA TYR A 225 -4.93 32.50 -9.63
C TYR A 225 -4.62 31.00 -9.70
N ALA A 226 -3.38 30.60 -9.64
CA ALA A 226 -3.08 29.33 -9.03
C ALA A 226 -3.39 29.53 -7.54
N SER A 227 -4.66 29.77 -7.25
CA SER A 227 -5.08 30.04 -5.90
C SER A 227 -5.17 28.72 -5.18
N PHE A 228 -4.25 28.62 -4.24
CA PHE A 228 -4.34 27.75 -3.09
C PHE A 228 -4.36 26.25 -3.37
N GLY A 229 -3.16 25.70 -3.47
CA GLY A 229 -2.85 24.34 -3.11
C GLY A 229 -3.58 23.28 -3.92
N CYS A 230 -3.33 23.22 -5.21
CA CYS A 230 -3.80 22.11 -6.04
C CYS A 230 -2.89 20.90 -5.83
N ASP A 231 -3.43 19.76 -5.39
CA ASP A 231 -2.78 18.46 -5.54
C ASP A 231 -3.19 17.85 -6.89
N GLY A 232 -3.07 18.66 -7.93
CA GLY A 232 -3.50 18.31 -9.25
C GLY A 232 -2.38 17.77 -10.14
N LEU A 233 -1.40 17.04 -9.58
CA LEU A 233 -0.33 16.43 -10.37
C LEU A 233 -0.20 14.95 -10.00
N THR A 234 -0.37 14.07 -10.99
CA THR A 234 -0.19 12.62 -10.84
C THR A 234 0.55 12.04 -12.04
N TYR A 235 1.11 10.85 -11.88
CA TYR A 235 1.78 10.12 -12.95
C TYR A 235 0.96 8.89 -13.33
N ASP A 236 0.64 8.79 -14.62
CA ASP A 236 0.00 7.65 -15.26
C ASP A 236 1.10 6.69 -15.74
N THR A 237 1.23 5.55 -15.05
CA THR A 237 2.28 4.57 -15.30
C THR A 237 2.04 3.75 -16.56
N THR A 238 0.81 3.69 -17.09
CA THR A 238 0.49 2.99 -18.34
C THR A 238 0.78 3.87 -19.55
N ALA A 239 0.36 5.13 -19.50
CA ALA A 239 0.62 6.08 -20.57
C ALA A 239 2.04 6.65 -20.54
N ASN A 240 2.77 6.50 -19.44
CA ASN A 240 4.07 7.12 -19.16
C ASN A 240 3.98 8.65 -19.29
N LYS A 241 3.00 9.24 -18.61
CA LYS A 241 2.68 10.65 -18.68
C LYS A 241 2.29 11.21 -17.32
N PHE A 242 2.55 12.50 -17.15
CA PHE A 242 1.95 13.27 -16.07
C PHE A 242 0.58 13.80 -16.49
N VAL A 243 -0.32 13.88 -15.55
CA VAL A 243 -1.59 14.59 -15.66
C VAL A 243 -1.59 15.74 -14.67
N ALA A 244 -1.71 16.96 -15.17
CA ALA A 244 -1.82 18.17 -14.36
C ALA A 244 -3.26 18.68 -14.42
N ALA A 245 -3.95 18.73 -13.29
CA ALA A 245 -5.29 19.28 -13.13
C ALA A 245 -5.22 20.60 -12.35
N TYR A 246 -6.01 21.57 -12.75
CA TYR A 246 -6.00 22.92 -12.17
C TYR A 246 -7.31 23.63 -12.48
N HIS A 247 -7.60 24.70 -11.75
CA HIS A 247 -8.70 25.58 -12.13
C HIS A 247 -8.18 26.89 -12.70
N ARG A 248 -9.00 27.52 -13.52
CA ARG A 248 -8.70 28.80 -14.13
C ARG A 248 -9.59 29.91 -13.54
N PRO A 249 -9.02 30.93 -12.91
CA PRO A 249 -9.81 31.94 -12.19
C PRO A 249 -10.72 32.82 -13.04
N GLY A 250 -10.39 32.99 -14.32
CA GLY A 250 -11.17 33.87 -15.21
C GLY A 250 -12.56 33.32 -15.57
N ASP A 251 -12.69 32.01 -15.61
CA ASP A 251 -13.95 31.31 -15.90
C ASP A 251 -14.33 30.29 -14.80
N GLY A 252 -13.46 30.04 -13.83
CA GLY A 252 -13.69 29.10 -12.74
C GLY A 252 -13.68 27.63 -13.16
N TYR A 253 -13.33 27.30 -14.39
CA TYR A 253 -13.43 25.94 -14.91
C TYR A 253 -12.30 25.04 -14.47
N GLY A 254 -12.61 23.79 -14.19
CA GLY A 254 -11.65 22.72 -14.00
C GLY A 254 -11.01 22.31 -15.32
N ARG A 255 -9.67 22.36 -15.38
CA ARG A 255 -8.88 22.09 -16.57
C ARG A 255 -7.80 21.06 -16.31
N ALA A 256 -7.36 20.39 -17.36
CA ALA A 256 -6.27 19.44 -17.29
C ALA A 256 -5.40 19.44 -18.54
N ARG A 257 -4.14 19.07 -18.37
CA ARG A 257 -3.19 18.82 -19.45
C ARG A 257 -2.39 17.55 -19.16
N VAL A 258 -2.04 16.87 -20.23
CA VAL A 258 -1.07 15.79 -20.17
C VAL A 258 0.32 16.35 -20.42
N ALA A 259 1.29 16.00 -19.59
CA ALA A 259 2.68 16.41 -19.76
C ALA A 259 3.59 15.21 -20.02
N THR A 260 4.55 15.41 -20.91
CA THR A 260 5.60 14.43 -21.23
C THR A 260 6.93 14.97 -20.75
N VAL A 261 7.60 14.21 -19.91
CA VAL A 261 8.96 14.49 -19.46
C VAL A 261 9.95 13.74 -20.35
N THR A 262 11.05 14.40 -20.68
CA THR A 262 12.18 13.81 -21.35
C THR A 262 13.37 13.92 -20.43
N GLY A 263 13.91 12.79 -20.02
CA GLY A 263 15.12 12.69 -19.20
C GLY A 263 16.42 12.85 -20.03
N GLY A 264 17.51 12.41 -19.45
CA GLY A 264 18.84 12.52 -20.03
C GLY A 264 19.50 13.87 -19.75
N SER A 265 20.31 14.37 -20.69
CA SER A 265 21.06 15.62 -20.48
C SER A 265 20.22 16.90 -20.51
N THR A 266 19.00 16.84 -21.01
CA THR A 266 18.17 18.05 -21.22
C THR A 266 17.12 18.27 -20.16
N ASN A 267 16.58 17.23 -19.52
CA ASN A 267 15.55 17.31 -18.47
C ASN A 267 14.43 18.31 -18.86
N THR A 268 13.65 18.01 -19.88
CA THR A 268 12.62 18.92 -20.43
C THR A 268 11.22 18.39 -20.20
N VAL A 269 10.22 19.29 -20.23
CA VAL A 269 8.79 18.95 -20.20
C VAL A 269 8.07 19.61 -21.36
N SER A 270 7.14 18.89 -21.96
CA SER A 270 6.19 19.40 -22.94
C SER A 270 4.75 19.11 -22.51
N PHE A 271 3.84 20.02 -22.82
CA PHE A 271 2.43 19.92 -22.47
C PHE A 271 1.56 19.72 -23.71
N GLY A 272 0.63 18.78 -23.64
CA GLY A 272 -0.40 18.56 -24.64
C GLY A 272 -1.50 19.63 -24.62
N THR A 273 -2.60 19.37 -25.33
CA THR A 273 -3.78 20.26 -25.41
C THR A 273 -4.42 20.42 -24.03
N GLU A 274 -4.96 21.62 -23.77
CA GLU A 274 -5.76 21.88 -22.57
C GLU A 274 -7.19 21.35 -22.75
N TYR A 275 -7.68 20.63 -21.74
CA TYR A 275 -9.03 20.08 -21.70
C TYR A 275 -9.82 20.70 -20.55
N VAL A 276 -11.09 21.02 -20.80
CA VAL A 276 -12.06 21.40 -19.77
C VAL A 276 -12.79 20.15 -19.34
N TRP A 277 -12.71 19.80 -18.05
CA TRP A 277 -13.40 18.63 -17.51
C TRP A 277 -14.55 19.00 -16.56
N HIS A 278 -14.56 20.26 -16.08
CA HIS A 278 -15.64 20.81 -15.27
C HIS A 278 -15.93 22.23 -15.74
N SER A 279 -17.18 22.53 -16.06
CA SER A 279 -17.59 23.81 -16.68
C SER A 279 -18.78 24.49 -16.02
N SER A 280 -19.21 24.00 -14.85
CA SER A 280 -20.25 24.61 -14.03
C SER A 280 -19.64 25.11 -12.73
N ASP A 281 -19.97 26.33 -12.33
CA ASP A 281 -19.51 26.97 -11.10
C ASP A 281 -17.97 27.04 -10.93
N TYR A 282 -17.50 27.64 -9.86
CA TYR A 282 -16.07 27.69 -9.56
C TYR A 282 -15.56 26.31 -9.13
N ALA A 283 -14.64 25.75 -9.92
CA ALA A 283 -13.92 24.53 -9.57
C ALA A 283 -12.93 24.82 -8.43
N GLU A 284 -13.43 24.87 -7.20
CA GLU A 284 -12.59 25.05 -6.02
C GLU A 284 -12.04 23.69 -5.55
N GLY A 285 -10.79 23.67 -5.04
CA GLY A 285 -10.21 22.47 -4.46
C GLY A 285 -9.93 21.34 -5.46
N VAL A 286 -9.42 21.66 -6.64
CA VAL A 286 -9.09 20.67 -7.68
C VAL A 286 -8.01 19.70 -7.20
N GLY A 287 -8.25 18.41 -7.36
CA GLY A 287 -7.28 17.34 -7.15
C GLY A 287 -7.36 16.29 -8.26
N CYS A 288 -6.26 15.56 -8.49
CA CYS A 288 -6.29 14.39 -9.34
C CYS A 288 -5.36 13.27 -8.81
N GLY A 289 -5.70 12.02 -9.13
CA GLY A 289 -4.91 10.85 -8.77
C GLY A 289 -5.11 9.73 -9.78
N TYR A 290 -4.03 9.04 -10.10
CA TYR A 290 -4.05 7.92 -11.04
C TYR A 290 -4.32 6.59 -10.31
N ASP A 291 -5.23 5.80 -10.85
CA ASP A 291 -5.52 4.43 -10.43
C ASP A 291 -4.88 3.44 -11.38
N SER A 292 -3.81 2.81 -10.94
CA SER A 292 -3.09 1.81 -11.73
C SER A 292 -3.85 0.50 -11.90
N THR A 293 -4.91 0.25 -11.12
CA THR A 293 -5.68 -0.99 -11.20
C THR A 293 -6.71 -0.95 -12.34
N THR A 294 -7.24 0.23 -12.63
CA THR A 294 -8.22 0.44 -13.70
C THR A 294 -7.66 1.21 -14.90
N ASP A 295 -6.41 1.70 -14.81
CA ASP A 295 -5.79 2.56 -15.80
C ASP A 295 -6.60 3.83 -16.06
N ARG A 296 -6.95 4.54 -14.99
CA ARG A 296 -7.78 5.76 -15.03
C ARG A 296 -7.25 6.83 -14.09
N THR A 297 -7.51 8.07 -14.44
CA THR A 297 -7.26 9.23 -13.59
C THR A 297 -8.56 9.76 -13.02
N LEU A 298 -8.63 9.87 -11.69
CA LEU A 298 -9.72 10.53 -11.00
C LEU A 298 -9.44 12.03 -10.92
N PHE A 299 -10.42 12.85 -11.24
CA PHE A 299 -10.43 14.29 -11.07
C PHE A 299 -11.54 14.65 -10.10
N VAL A 300 -11.26 15.51 -9.15
CA VAL A 300 -12.25 15.95 -8.16
C VAL A 300 -12.26 17.46 -8.03
N THR A 301 -13.43 18.00 -7.77
CA THR A 301 -13.65 19.40 -7.40
C THR A 301 -14.91 19.51 -6.57
N GLY A 302 -14.89 20.32 -5.51
CA GLY A 302 -16.09 20.55 -4.69
C GLY A 302 -16.84 19.27 -4.34
N ASP A 303 -17.97 19.05 -4.97
CA ASP A 303 -18.87 17.92 -4.76
C ASP A 303 -18.92 16.93 -5.95
N GLU A 304 -18.07 17.09 -6.95
CA GLU A 304 -18.07 16.27 -8.17
C GLU A 304 -16.75 15.53 -8.41
N ALA A 305 -16.87 14.31 -8.93
CA ALA A 305 -15.75 13.49 -9.41
C ALA A 305 -15.95 13.12 -10.88
N TYR A 306 -14.87 13.12 -11.62
CA TYR A 306 -14.82 12.72 -13.03
C TYR A 306 -13.72 11.66 -13.21
N VAL A 307 -14.01 10.63 -13.97
CA VAL A 307 -13.03 9.60 -14.32
C VAL A 307 -12.53 9.86 -15.74
N GLY A 308 -11.23 10.06 -15.86
CA GLY A 308 -10.57 10.35 -17.14
C GLY A 308 -9.70 9.21 -17.63
N THR A 309 -9.49 9.19 -18.94
CA THR A 309 -8.58 8.27 -19.64
C THR A 309 -7.55 9.08 -20.41
N VAL A 310 -6.28 8.72 -20.25
CA VAL A 310 -5.16 9.26 -21.03
C VAL A 310 -4.93 8.40 -22.28
N SER A 311 -4.76 9.04 -23.43
CA SER A 311 -4.35 8.37 -24.66
C SER A 311 -3.32 9.24 -25.39
N GLY A 312 -2.05 8.87 -25.31
CA GLY A 312 -0.95 9.73 -25.76
C GLY A 312 -0.89 11.02 -24.95
N THR A 313 -1.23 12.17 -25.56
CA THR A 313 -1.34 13.46 -24.88
C THR A 313 -2.79 13.97 -24.80
N ALA A 314 -3.75 13.13 -25.16
CA ALA A 314 -5.18 13.44 -25.12
C ALA A 314 -5.82 12.93 -23.83
N LEU A 315 -6.89 13.63 -23.41
CA LEU A 315 -7.75 13.27 -22.28
C LEU A 315 -9.20 13.11 -22.75
N SER A 316 -9.88 12.11 -22.22
CA SER A 316 -11.33 11.97 -22.33
C SER A 316 -11.92 11.73 -20.95
N PHE A 317 -13.18 12.14 -20.73
CA PHE A 317 -13.81 12.10 -19.42
C PHE A 317 -15.16 11.39 -19.50
N GLY A 318 -15.49 10.65 -18.44
CA GLY A 318 -16.84 10.16 -18.18
C GLY A 318 -17.74 11.25 -17.62
N SER A 319 -18.98 10.89 -17.29
CA SER A 319 -19.92 11.82 -16.66
C SER A 319 -19.54 12.12 -15.22
N ALA A 320 -19.92 13.30 -14.74
CA ALA A 320 -19.79 13.67 -13.34
C ALA A 320 -20.53 12.69 -12.42
N VAL A 321 -19.91 12.38 -11.29
CA VAL A 321 -20.54 11.64 -10.19
C VAL A 321 -20.51 12.53 -8.98
N SER A 322 -21.69 12.83 -8.42
CA SER A 322 -21.79 13.60 -7.18
C SER A 322 -21.17 12.82 -6.03
N GLN A 323 -20.33 13.49 -5.25
CA GLN A 323 -19.73 12.98 -4.06
C GLN A 323 -20.45 13.51 -2.82
N ALA A 324 -20.33 12.78 -1.72
CA ALA A 324 -20.89 13.21 -0.42
C ALA A 324 -20.08 14.34 0.25
N PHE A 325 -19.25 15.07 -0.51
CA PHE A 325 -18.57 16.26 -0.03
C PHE A 325 -19.56 17.42 -0.08
N ASN A 326 -20.14 17.75 1.07
CA ASN A 326 -20.91 18.98 1.17
C ASN A 326 -19.95 20.17 1.13
N TYR A 327 -20.16 21.06 0.17
CA TYR A 327 -19.58 22.38 0.05
C TYR A 327 -18.79 22.84 1.27
N PRO A 328 -17.48 22.94 1.22
CA PRO A 328 -16.81 23.94 2.01
C PRO A 328 -16.66 25.17 1.12
N SER A 329 -17.47 26.15 1.38
CA SER A 329 -17.17 27.50 0.95
C SER A 329 -15.72 27.77 1.28
N GLN A 330 -14.87 27.93 0.25
CA GLN A 330 -13.55 28.54 0.27
C GLN A 330 -12.32 27.61 0.45
N ARG A 331 -11.56 27.48 -0.65
CA ARG A 331 -10.09 27.37 -0.67
C ARG A 331 -9.45 26.07 -0.17
N ASN A 332 -10.13 24.95 -0.28
CA ASN A 332 -9.58 23.70 0.23
C ASN A 332 -9.07 22.80 -0.89
N ASN A 333 -7.84 22.36 -0.70
CA ASN A 333 -7.11 21.51 -1.61
C ASN A 333 -7.58 20.08 -1.47
N SER A 334 -8.27 19.55 -2.46
CA SER A 334 -8.55 18.13 -2.50
C SER A 334 -7.28 17.36 -2.82
N LYS A 335 -6.94 16.42 -1.97
CA LYS A 335 -5.84 15.48 -2.18
C LYS A 335 -6.41 14.15 -2.63
N VAL A 336 -5.82 13.57 -3.67
CA VAL A 336 -6.29 12.32 -4.28
C VAL A 336 -5.13 11.34 -4.37
N ARG A 337 -5.30 10.14 -3.81
CA ARG A 337 -4.33 9.05 -3.93
C ARG A 337 -5.02 7.74 -4.23
N CYS A 338 -4.36 6.90 -4.99
CA CYS A 338 -4.76 5.52 -5.21
C CYS A 338 -4.13 4.63 -4.13
N ASN A 339 -4.96 3.80 -3.53
CA ASN A 339 -4.52 2.68 -2.72
C ASN A 339 -4.52 1.42 -3.60
N ALA A 340 -3.41 1.15 -4.27
CA ALA A 340 -3.29 0.01 -5.17
C ALA A 340 -3.42 -1.36 -4.47
N VAL A 341 -3.23 -1.41 -3.15
CA VAL A 341 -3.39 -2.64 -2.36
C VAL A 341 -4.86 -3.04 -2.25
N THR A 342 -5.75 -2.06 -2.06
CA THR A 342 -7.20 -2.30 -1.89
C THR A 342 -8.03 -1.93 -3.12
N GLY A 343 -7.41 -1.31 -4.15
CA GLY A 343 -8.11 -0.81 -5.34
C GLY A 343 -8.99 0.40 -5.09
N ASN A 344 -8.76 1.15 -4.02
CA ASN A 344 -9.56 2.33 -3.68
C ASN A 344 -8.85 3.63 -4.06
N MET A 345 -9.63 4.59 -4.50
CA MET A 345 -9.24 6.01 -4.51
C MET A 345 -9.59 6.64 -3.17
N ILE A 346 -8.64 7.36 -2.61
CA ILE A 346 -8.82 8.11 -1.36
C ILE A 346 -8.80 9.58 -1.70
N VAL A 347 -9.83 10.30 -1.27
CA VAL A 347 -9.92 11.75 -1.39
C VAL A 347 -9.98 12.35 0.01
N ALA A 348 -9.07 13.27 0.29
CA ALA A 348 -9.07 14.07 1.50
C ALA A 348 -9.29 15.53 1.14
N ASP A 349 -10.27 16.15 1.76
CA ASP A 349 -10.62 17.55 1.55
C ASP A 349 -11.01 18.18 2.89
N SER A 350 -10.58 19.41 3.14
CA SER A 350 -10.85 20.13 4.40
C SER A 350 -10.68 19.23 5.63
N ASN A 351 -11.78 18.88 6.26
CA ASN A 351 -11.85 18.04 7.45
C ASN A 351 -12.47 16.67 7.18
N ARG A 352 -12.46 16.19 5.94
CA ARG A 352 -13.14 14.95 5.53
C ARG A 352 -12.23 14.06 4.70
N ILE A 353 -12.49 12.78 4.77
CA ILE A 353 -11.88 11.75 3.93
C ILE A 353 -12.99 10.84 3.43
N VAL A 354 -12.89 10.42 2.19
CA VAL A 354 -13.74 9.39 1.62
C VAL A 354 -12.90 8.41 0.81
N ALA A 355 -13.30 7.15 0.82
CA ALA A 355 -12.76 6.13 -0.06
C ALA A 355 -13.81 5.72 -1.09
N GLY A 356 -13.37 5.47 -2.31
CA GLY A 356 -14.22 5.05 -3.40
C GLY A 356 -13.50 4.12 -4.35
N VAL A 357 -14.23 3.54 -5.28
CA VAL A 357 -13.65 2.72 -6.36
C VAL A 357 -14.00 3.32 -7.71
N ILE A 358 -13.07 3.23 -8.64
CA ILE A 358 -13.27 3.58 -10.03
C ILE A 358 -13.72 2.33 -10.79
N THR A 359 -14.73 2.48 -11.63
CA THR A 359 -15.10 1.49 -12.61
C THR A 359 -14.66 1.98 -13.98
N GLY A 360 -13.69 1.32 -14.56
CA GLY A 360 -13.18 1.60 -15.89
C GLY A 360 -14.07 1.02 -17.00
N GLY A 361 -13.58 1.05 -18.23
CA GLY A 361 -14.26 0.57 -19.41
C GLY A 361 -15.04 1.67 -20.12
N SER A 362 -16.19 1.34 -20.71
CA SER A 362 -16.98 2.30 -21.50
C SER A 362 -17.73 3.34 -20.68
N THR A 363 -17.88 3.14 -19.37
CA THR A 363 -18.70 4.01 -18.50
C THR A 363 -17.88 5.02 -17.72
N ASN A 364 -16.61 4.76 -17.43
CA ASN A 364 -15.73 5.67 -16.66
C ASN A 364 -16.47 6.35 -15.49
N THR A 365 -16.88 5.58 -14.50
CA THR A 365 -17.65 6.06 -13.35
C THR A 365 -16.95 5.72 -12.03
N SER A 366 -17.44 6.28 -10.92
CA SER A 366 -16.94 6.00 -9.57
C SER A 366 -18.07 5.77 -8.59
N SER A 367 -17.80 5.06 -7.51
CA SER A 367 -18.72 4.87 -6.39
C SER A 367 -18.02 5.11 -5.07
N TRP A 368 -18.71 5.68 -4.09
CA TRP A 368 -18.12 6.24 -2.87
C TRP A 368 -18.73 5.64 -1.62
N GLY A 369 -17.92 5.46 -0.60
CA GLY A 369 -18.32 5.05 0.73
C GLY A 369 -18.76 6.22 1.61
N SER A 370 -18.94 5.94 2.89
CA SER A 370 -19.27 6.97 3.88
C SER A 370 -18.06 7.87 4.15
N THR A 371 -18.34 9.15 4.38
CA THR A 371 -17.33 10.14 4.72
C THR A 371 -16.85 9.96 6.15
N TYR A 372 -15.54 9.99 6.37
CA TYR A 372 -14.93 10.09 7.70
C TYR A 372 -14.59 11.56 7.99
N THR A 373 -15.08 12.10 9.09
CA THR A 373 -14.80 13.48 9.51
C THR A 373 -13.53 13.53 10.35
N THR A 374 -12.58 14.38 9.96
CA THR A 374 -11.34 14.66 10.70
C THR A 374 -11.41 16.04 11.33
N ALA A 375 -10.42 16.39 12.16
CA ALA A 375 -10.25 17.76 12.64
C ALA A 375 -9.03 18.43 11.98
N ILE A 376 -8.74 18.05 10.72
CA ILE A 376 -7.56 18.49 9.95
C ILE A 376 -8.06 19.33 8.78
N TYR A 377 -7.47 20.52 8.60
CA TYR A 377 -7.71 21.41 7.48
C TYR A 377 -6.44 21.51 6.62
N GLY A 378 -6.60 21.64 5.30
CA GLY A 378 -5.48 21.67 4.36
C GLY A 378 -4.60 20.41 4.40
N PRO A 379 -5.19 19.19 4.38
CA PRO A 379 -4.45 17.98 4.62
C PRO A 379 -3.43 17.70 3.51
N GLY A 380 -2.23 17.21 3.89
CA GLY A 380 -1.45 16.33 3.06
C GLY A 380 -2.05 14.93 3.13
N LEU A 381 -1.98 14.18 2.05
CA LEU A 381 -2.43 12.79 1.95
C LEU A 381 -1.38 11.97 1.23
N GLU A 382 -1.04 10.81 1.76
CA GLU A 382 -0.21 9.84 1.06
C GLU A 382 -0.55 8.41 1.47
N VAL A 383 -0.32 7.46 0.58
CA VAL A 383 -0.58 6.03 0.77
C VAL A 383 0.73 5.26 0.86
N ASN A 384 0.85 4.42 1.86
CA ASN A 384 1.88 3.39 1.91
C ASN A 384 1.49 2.28 0.90
N SER A 385 2.11 2.29 -0.27
CA SER A 385 1.82 1.34 -1.34
C SER A 385 2.13 -0.11 -0.99
N SER A 386 2.89 -0.34 0.08
CA SER A 386 3.23 -1.70 0.55
C SER A 386 2.19 -2.26 1.52
N SER A 387 1.56 -1.42 2.36
CA SER A 387 0.62 -1.84 3.40
C SER A 387 -0.83 -1.45 3.14
N GLY A 388 -1.08 -0.58 2.18
CA GLY A 388 -2.40 0.00 1.94
C GLY A 388 -2.89 0.94 3.04
N GLN A 389 -2.04 1.26 4.02
CA GLN A 389 -2.34 2.31 4.98
C GLN A 389 -2.16 3.67 4.35
N PHE A 390 -2.90 4.65 4.83
CA PHE A 390 -2.71 6.01 4.40
C PHE A 390 -2.63 6.98 5.58
N ILE A 391 -1.91 8.04 5.36
CA ILE A 391 -1.66 9.08 6.35
C ILE A 391 -2.22 10.40 5.85
N ILE A 392 -2.84 11.13 6.74
CA ILE A 392 -3.16 12.53 6.55
C ILE A 392 -2.50 13.37 7.64
N SER A 393 -2.06 14.55 7.27
CA SER A 393 -1.49 15.51 8.21
C SER A 393 -1.90 16.92 7.81
N GLY A 394 -2.16 17.78 8.79
CA GLY A 394 -2.51 19.17 8.54
C GLY A 394 -2.79 19.94 9.82
N GLY A 395 -3.02 21.22 9.67
CA GLY A 395 -3.30 22.13 10.78
C GLY A 395 -4.78 22.30 11.06
N GLY A 396 -5.10 22.85 12.23
CA GLY A 396 -6.42 23.35 12.52
C GLY A 396 -6.50 24.83 12.13
N SER A 397 -7.13 25.16 11.01
CA SER A 397 -7.60 26.52 10.74
C SER A 397 -9.12 26.51 10.64
N ASN A 398 -9.74 27.65 10.91
CA ASN A 398 -11.17 27.76 10.65
C ASN A 398 -11.40 27.88 9.12
N GLN A 399 -12.65 27.69 8.71
CA GLN A 399 -13.12 27.77 7.32
C GLN A 399 -12.78 29.08 6.57
N TYR A 400 -12.16 30.07 7.23
CA TYR A 400 -11.79 31.36 6.64
C TYR A 400 -10.27 31.51 6.43
N GLY A 401 -9.47 30.47 6.67
CA GLY A 401 -8.02 30.54 6.55
C GLY A 401 -7.35 31.46 7.60
N HIS A 402 -8.09 31.81 8.64
CA HIS A 402 -7.53 32.51 9.79
C HIS A 402 -6.99 31.50 10.79
N TYR A 403 -5.72 31.63 11.06
CA TYR A 403 -5.00 30.84 12.04
C TYR A 403 -5.54 31.15 13.43
N THR A 404 -6.16 30.18 14.05
CA THR A 404 -6.53 30.28 15.46
C THR A 404 -5.57 29.39 16.25
N THR A 405 -5.00 29.92 17.29
CA THR A 405 -4.08 29.23 18.20
C THR A 405 -4.69 28.02 18.91
N ASP A 406 -5.97 27.75 18.68
CA ASP A 406 -6.77 26.80 19.48
C ASP A 406 -6.92 25.41 18.85
N TYR A 407 -6.51 25.19 17.59
CA TYR A 407 -6.60 23.90 16.94
C TYR A 407 -5.19 23.37 16.60
N GLY A 408 -4.70 22.46 17.42
CA GLY A 408 -3.40 21.81 17.20
C GLY A 408 -3.39 21.01 15.90
N SER A 409 -2.24 20.97 15.23
CA SER A 409 -2.01 20.11 14.07
C SER A 409 -2.13 18.64 14.47
N LYS A 410 -2.62 17.83 13.54
CA LYS A 410 -2.74 16.38 13.73
C LYS A 410 -2.16 15.63 12.54
N THR A 411 -1.60 14.48 12.84
CA THR A 411 -1.27 13.46 11.86
C THR A 411 -2.03 12.20 12.22
N MET A 412 -2.78 11.67 11.27
CA MET A 412 -3.65 10.51 11.49
C MET A 412 -3.34 9.43 10.47
N ILE A 413 -3.30 8.18 10.93
CA ILE A 413 -3.02 7.01 10.11
C ILE A 413 -4.28 6.15 10.04
N PHE A 414 -4.64 5.74 8.84
CA PHE A 414 -5.85 5.01 8.53
C PHE A 414 -5.59 3.76 7.72
N LYS A 415 -6.59 2.89 7.69
CA LYS A 415 -6.73 1.80 6.72
C LYS A 415 -8.13 1.77 6.13
N ILE A 416 -8.27 1.12 4.98
CA ILE A 416 -9.58 0.78 4.41
C ILE A 416 -9.94 -0.62 4.89
N THR A 417 -11.18 -0.79 5.36
CA THR A 417 -11.76 -2.06 5.75
C THR A 417 -13.04 -2.30 4.96
N GLY A 418 -13.28 -3.55 4.52
CA GLY A 418 -14.38 -3.83 3.59
C GLY A 418 -14.23 -3.07 2.26
N THR A 419 -15.34 -2.75 1.61
CA THR A 419 -15.29 -2.20 0.24
C THR A 419 -14.82 -0.73 0.21
N ASN A 420 -15.29 0.14 1.11
CA ASN A 420 -14.98 1.58 1.11
C ASN A 420 -15.04 2.19 2.52
N THR A 421 -14.83 1.41 3.57
CA THR A 421 -14.92 1.88 4.96
C THR A 421 -13.56 2.33 5.47
N ILE A 422 -13.48 3.53 5.99
CA ILE A 422 -12.26 4.11 6.55
C ILE A 422 -12.21 3.85 8.06
N SER A 423 -11.12 3.29 8.55
CA SER A 423 -10.86 3.03 9.96
C SER A 423 -9.60 3.73 10.43
N LEU A 424 -9.70 4.48 11.52
CA LEU A 424 -8.55 5.12 12.15
C LEU A 424 -7.70 4.07 12.88
N LEU A 425 -6.39 4.10 12.64
CA LEU A 425 -5.41 3.25 13.33
C LEU A 425 -4.69 4.02 14.42
N ASN A 426 -4.26 5.25 14.12
CA ASN A 426 -3.50 6.05 15.07
C ASN A 426 -3.71 7.55 14.83
N SER A 427 -3.50 8.36 15.87
CA SER A 427 -3.59 9.82 15.80
C SER A 427 -2.53 10.45 16.70
N TYR A 428 -1.74 11.34 16.12
CA TYR A 428 -0.72 12.12 16.80
C TYR A 428 -1.15 13.57 16.86
N SER A 429 -1.13 14.16 18.04
CA SER A 429 -1.25 15.61 18.20
C SER A 429 0.13 16.24 18.05
N GLU A 430 0.22 17.19 17.16
CA GLU A 430 1.44 17.94 16.93
C GLU A 430 1.48 19.16 17.84
N SER A 431 2.60 19.36 18.52
CA SER A 431 2.80 20.56 19.37
C SER A 431 3.03 21.84 18.57
N HIS A 432 3.08 21.72 17.24
CA HIS A 432 3.38 22.80 16.30
C HIS A 432 2.37 22.77 15.17
N LEU A 433 1.85 23.92 14.78
CA LEU A 433 0.85 24.08 13.73
C LEU A 433 1.49 23.84 12.36
N PHE A 434 1.07 22.78 11.66
CA PHE A 434 1.34 22.64 10.23
C PHE A 434 0.20 23.33 9.47
N GLU A 435 0.45 24.49 8.91
CA GLU A 435 -0.55 25.22 8.13
C GLU A 435 -0.84 24.54 6.81
N THR A 436 0.20 24.04 6.16
CA THR A 436 0.13 23.23 4.96
C THR A 436 1.06 22.04 5.13
N SER A 437 0.62 20.86 4.74
CA SER A 437 1.47 19.70 4.76
C SER A 437 1.51 19.03 3.39
N SER A 438 2.68 18.49 3.06
CA SER A 438 2.88 17.61 1.93
C SER A 438 3.57 16.35 2.43
N ILE A 439 3.22 15.21 1.87
CA ILE A 439 3.70 13.92 2.35
C ILE A 439 4.33 13.17 1.20
N ALA A 440 5.47 12.56 1.46
CA ALA A 440 6.13 11.64 0.53
C ALA A 440 6.26 10.26 1.18
N PHE A 441 5.98 9.21 0.42
CA PHE A 441 6.18 7.84 0.85
C PHE A 441 7.56 7.34 0.39
N ASP A 442 8.45 7.09 1.35
CA ASP A 442 9.72 6.40 1.14
C ASP A 442 9.45 4.90 1.00
N SER A 443 9.30 4.44 -0.23
CA SER A 443 8.96 3.05 -0.53
C SER A 443 10.10 2.07 -0.23
N THR A 444 11.34 2.53 -0.15
CA THR A 444 12.50 1.69 0.19
C THR A 444 12.51 1.35 1.68
N ASN A 445 12.21 2.31 2.54
CA ASN A 445 12.24 2.12 4.00
C ASN A 445 10.83 1.93 4.60
N GLY A 446 9.76 2.04 3.81
CA GLY A 446 8.37 1.93 4.28
C GLY A 446 7.95 3.09 5.19
N LYS A 447 8.50 4.29 5.01
CA LYS A 447 8.29 5.44 5.89
C LYS A 447 7.56 6.58 5.19
N MET A 448 6.81 7.37 5.96
CA MET A 448 6.17 8.58 5.49
C MET A 448 6.94 9.81 5.97
N ALA A 449 7.37 10.64 5.03
CA ALA A 449 7.99 11.93 5.32
C ALA A 449 6.93 13.03 5.21
N VAL A 450 6.52 13.57 6.33
CA VAL A 450 5.57 14.69 6.42
C VAL A 450 6.34 16.00 6.51
N ALA A 451 6.27 16.80 5.45
CA ALA A 451 6.81 18.14 5.39
C ALA A 451 5.71 19.14 5.74
N GLY A 452 5.99 20.08 6.61
CA GLY A 452 5.03 21.10 7.03
C GLY A 452 5.70 22.36 7.52
N THR A 453 4.94 23.45 7.48
CA THR A 453 5.37 24.74 7.99
C THR A 453 4.74 25.00 9.34
N LEU A 454 5.52 25.57 10.26
CA LEU A 454 4.98 26.17 11.47
C LEU A 454 4.41 27.54 11.12
N ALA A 455 3.30 27.93 11.75
CA ALA A 455 2.79 29.29 11.66
C ALA A 455 3.94 30.30 11.93
N TYR A 456 4.27 31.10 10.92
CA TYR A 456 5.40 32.07 10.97
C TYR A 456 6.74 31.43 11.35
N GLY A 457 6.94 30.15 11.05
CA GLY A 457 8.09 29.39 11.50
C GLY A 457 8.80 28.60 10.39
N GLN A 458 9.78 27.84 10.81
CA GLN A 458 10.66 27.08 9.93
C GLN A 458 9.95 25.88 9.32
N ASN A 459 10.24 25.59 8.06
CA ASN A 459 9.86 24.34 7.43
C ASN A 459 10.53 23.15 8.12
N ARG A 460 9.75 22.16 8.48
CA ARG A 460 10.22 20.94 9.14
C ARG A 460 9.69 19.69 8.45
N VAL A 461 10.44 18.61 8.58
CA VAL A 461 10.02 17.27 8.16
C VAL A 461 10.04 16.34 9.35
N ARG A 462 9.02 15.51 9.44
CA ARG A 462 8.91 14.45 10.42
C ARG A 462 8.69 13.12 9.72
N ILE A 463 9.38 12.09 10.19
CA ILE A 463 9.25 10.75 9.66
C ILE A 463 8.26 9.98 10.53
N TYR A 464 7.29 9.36 9.89
CA TYR A 464 6.36 8.42 10.50
C TYR A 464 6.64 7.02 9.97
N ASP A 465 6.86 6.11 10.90
CA ASP A 465 6.71 4.70 10.62
C ASP A 465 5.23 4.37 10.77
N THR A 466 4.56 4.10 9.67
CA THR A 466 3.14 3.74 9.71
C THR A 466 2.93 2.34 10.29
N GLY A 467 4.02 1.67 10.66
CA GLY A 467 4.03 0.26 11.02
C GLY A 467 3.94 -0.56 9.75
N SER A 468 5.06 -1.05 9.26
CA SER A 468 5.03 -2.11 8.26
C SER A 468 4.49 -3.35 8.96
N PRO A 469 3.50 -4.05 8.40
CA PRO A 469 3.18 -5.37 8.90
C PRO A 469 4.45 -6.20 8.83
N ASP A 470 4.86 -6.71 9.96
CA ASP A 470 5.96 -7.65 10.00
C ASP A 470 5.41 -9.01 9.56
N VAL A 471 5.59 -9.30 8.28
CA VAL A 471 5.26 -10.60 7.69
C VAL A 471 6.46 -11.55 7.71
N SER A 472 7.61 -11.12 8.25
CA SER A 472 8.73 -12.02 8.49
C SER A 472 8.34 -13.08 9.51
N GLY A 473 8.75 -14.32 9.28
CA GLY A 473 8.41 -15.44 10.16
C GLY A 473 6.93 -15.84 10.15
N TRP A 474 6.15 -15.51 9.10
CA TRP A 474 4.82 -16.07 8.94
C TRP A 474 4.90 -17.59 8.84
N VAL A 475 3.96 -18.30 9.45
CA VAL A 475 4.00 -19.76 9.53
C VAL A 475 2.80 -20.43 8.90
N GLY A 476 1.70 -19.73 8.72
CA GLY A 476 0.50 -20.34 8.18
C GLY A 476 -0.73 -19.44 8.26
N ALA A 477 -1.90 -20.04 8.16
CA ALA A 477 -3.19 -19.37 8.22
C ALA A 477 -4.14 -20.07 9.20
N ALA A 478 -4.91 -19.31 9.96
CA ALA A 478 -5.88 -19.84 10.92
C ALA A 478 -6.99 -20.61 10.22
N THR A 479 -7.35 -21.78 10.74
CA THR A 479 -8.43 -22.62 10.20
C THR A 479 -9.79 -22.30 10.80
N ALA A 480 -9.80 -21.54 11.87
CA ALA A 480 -10.98 -21.00 12.57
C ALA A 480 -10.61 -19.72 13.31
N ALA A 481 -11.59 -18.98 13.81
CA ALA A 481 -11.35 -17.85 14.70
C ALA A 481 -10.79 -18.36 16.04
N ILE A 482 -9.72 -17.69 16.55
CA ILE A 482 -9.05 -18.03 17.79
C ILE A 482 -9.09 -16.79 18.71
N SER A 483 -9.62 -16.95 19.92
CA SER A 483 -9.63 -15.87 20.89
C SER A 483 -8.21 -15.60 21.44
N ASP A 484 -7.97 -14.40 21.93
CA ASP A 484 -6.71 -14.07 22.60
C ASP A 484 -6.39 -15.09 23.72
N THR A 485 -5.14 -15.53 23.79
CA THR A 485 -4.61 -16.53 24.72
C THR A 485 -5.19 -17.96 24.58
N ALA A 486 -6.11 -18.19 23.63
CA ALA A 486 -6.63 -19.52 23.34
C ALA A 486 -5.71 -20.29 22.39
N THR A 487 -5.75 -21.62 22.49
CA THR A 487 -5.10 -22.52 21.53
C THR A 487 -6.02 -22.72 20.32
N GLY A 488 -5.47 -22.68 19.13
CA GLY A 488 -6.19 -22.93 17.90
C GLY A 488 -5.29 -23.44 16.78
N THR A 489 -5.91 -24.05 15.78
CA THR A 489 -5.24 -24.76 14.70
C THR A 489 -4.88 -23.82 13.56
N ILE A 490 -3.64 -23.88 13.13
CA ILE A 490 -3.07 -23.12 12.01
C ILE A 490 -2.72 -24.09 10.88
N SER A 491 -3.20 -23.83 9.67
CA SER A 491 -2.70 -24.48 8.45
C SER A 491 -1.28 -23.97 8.17
N ILE A 492 -0.32 -24.86 8.22
CA ILE A 492 1.10 -24.61 7.95
C ILE A 492 1.50 -25.25 6.60
N LEU A 493 2.80 -25.35 6.33
CA LEU A 493 3.33 -25.97 5.11
C LEU A 493 2.66 -27.33 4.80
N GLY A 494 2.11 -27.49 3.60
CA GLY A 494 1.36 -28.64 3.15
C GLY A 494 -0.12 -28.63 3.53
N GLY A 495 -0.57 -27.69 4.36
CA GLY A 495 -1.96 -27.53 4.74
C GLY A 495 -2.79 -26.77 3.70
N ILE A 496 -4.11 -26.91 3.79
CA ILE A 496 -5.05 -26.18 2.96
C ILE A 496 -5.78 -25.15 3.85
N ASN A 497 -5.66 -23.89 3.49
CA ASN A 497 -6.54 -22.86 4.05
C ASN A 497 -7.80 -22.77 3.20
N GLU A 498 -8.96 -23.01 3.79
CA GLU A 498 -10.27 -23.05 3.12
C GLU A 498 -11.07 -21.76 3.27
N SER A 499 -10.51 -20.73 3.92
CA SER A 499 -11.22 -19.52 4.34
C SER A 499 -10.85 -18.29 3.50
N GLN A 500 -10.23 -18.49 2.36
CA GLN A 500 -9.90 -17.41 1.44
C GLN A 500 -11.10 -17.06 0.54
N THR A 501 -11.03 -15.94 -0.14
CA THR A 501 -12.06 -15.49 -1.10
C THR A 501 -11.41 -14.94 -2.36
N SER A 502 -12.12 -15.09 -3.48
CA SER A 502 -11.75 -14.49 -4.77
C SER A 502 -10.36 -14.88 -5.30
N LEU A 503 -9.88 -16.08 -4.97
CA LEU A 503 -8.62 -16.57 -5.50
C LEU A 503 -8.76 -16.95 -6.97
N THR A 504 -7.71 -16.70 -7.75
CA THR A 504 -7.57 -17.21 -9.13
C THR A 504 -7.02 -18.63 -9.09
N VAL A 505 -7.82 -19.60 -9.51
CA VAL A 505 -7.47 -21.03 -9.48
C VAL A 505 -6.17 -21.29 -10.25
N GLY A 506 -5.27 -22.04 -9.63
CA GLY A 506 -3.96 -22.37 -10.19
C GLY A 506 -2.89 -21.28 -10.07
N ALA A 507 -3.25 -20.05 -9.68
CA ALA A 507 -2.29 -18.99 -9.46
C ALA A 507 -1.47 -19.22 -8.19
N LYS A 508 -0.20 -18.78 -8.20
CA LYS A 508 0.62 -18.63 -7.02
C LYS A 508 0.22 -17.37 -6.26
N TYR A 509 0.31 -17.45 -4.95
CA TYR A 509 0.05 -16.33 -4.06
C TYR A 509 1.23 -16.04 -3.15
N TYR A 510 1.45 -14.77 -2.93
CA TYR A 510 2.50 -14.21 -2.07
C TYR A 510 1.84 -13.39 -0.98
N ILE A 511 2.43 -13.38 0.22
CA ILE A 511 1.98 -12.47 1.27
C ILE A 511 2.64 -11.11 1.07
N GLN A 512 1.82 -10.07 1.02
CA GLN A 512 2.29 -8.68 1.01
C GLN A 512 2.35 -8.10 2.42
N ASN A 513 3.11 -7.04 2.56
CA ASN A 513 3.02 -6.19 3.74
C ASN A 513 1.55 -5.76 3.93
N GLY A 514 0.97 -6.10 5.09
CA GLY A 514 -0.46 -5.95 5.35
C GLY A 514 -1.21 -7.29 5.49
N GLY A 515 -0.51 -8.43 5.24
CA GLY A 515 -1.10 -9.77 5.34
C GLY A 515 -2.05 -10.13 4.20
N TYR A 516 -2.12 -9.28 3.16
CA TYR A 516 -2.92 -9.54 1.98
C TYR A 516 -2.21 -10.53 1.05
N LEU A 517 -3.01 -11.36 0.40
CA LEU A 517 -2.51 -12.25 -0.66
C LEU A 517 -2.49 -11.53 -2.00
N THR A 518 -1.42 -11.68 -2.76
CA THR A 518 -1.25 -11.15 -4.11
C THR A 518 -0.74 -12.22 -5.06
N THR A 519 -1.04 -12.10 -6.34
CA THR A 519 -0.42 -12.90 -7.40
C THR A 519 0.87 -12.27 -7.93
N THR A 520 1.17 -11.03 -7.55
CA THR A 520 2.45 -10.39 -7.87
C THR A 520 3.54 -11.00 -7.01
N GLU A 521 4.62 -11.44 -7.65
CA GLU A 521 5.75 -12.08 -6.97
C GLU A 521 6.40 -11.12 -5.97
N VAL A 522 6.53 -11.59 -4.72
CA VAL A 522 7.26 -10.91 -3.66
C VAL A 522 8.35 -11.87 -3.19
N ALA A 523 9.61 -11.48 -3.35
CA ALA A 523 10.76 -12.34 -3.07
C ALA A 523 10.74 -12.83 -1.62
N GLY A 524 10.86 -14.16 -1.44
CA GLY A 524 10.87 -14.82 -0.13
C GLY A 524 9.52 -14.88 0.58
N GLN A 525 8.42 -14.46 -0.07
CA GLN A 525 7.10 -14.37 0.55
C GLN A 525 6.03 -15.21 -0.18
N GLU A 526 6.44 -16.25 -0.92
CA GLU A 526 5.47 -17.21 -1.50
C GLU A 526 4.70 -17.89 -0.37
N VAL A 527 3.39 -17.89 -0.46
CA VAL A 527 2.48 -18.58 0.48
C VAL A 527 2.08 -19.92 -0.09
N GLY A 528 1.62 -19.92 -1.33
CA GLY A 528 1.09 -21.15 -1.91
C GLY A 528 0.39 -20.96 -3.23
N ARG A 529 -0.46 -21.94 -3.56
CA ARG A 529 -1.20 -21.98 -4.81
C ARG A 529 -2.70 -22.17 -4.56
N ALA A 530 -3.53 -21.39 -5.25
CA ALA A 530 -4.97 -21.56 -5.17
C ALA A 530 -5.45 -22.87 -5.82
N LEU A 531 -6.16 -23.67 -5.06
CA LEU A 531 -6.83 -24.89 -5.52
C LEU A 531 -8.23 -24.58 -6.06
N THR A 532 -8.93 -23.68 -5.40
CA THR A 532 -10.25 -23.16 -5.78
C THR A 532 -10.30 -21.65 -5.52
N ALA A 533 -11.43 -21.03 -5.80
CA ALA A 533 -11.63 -19.60 -5.46
C ALA A 533 -11.58 -19.31 -3.94
N THR A 534 -11.64 -20.33 -3.10
CA THR A 534 -11.67 -20.20 -1.63
C THR A 534 -10.61 -21.04 -0.91
N LYS A 535 -9.87 -21.90 -1.62
CA LYS A 535 -8.90 -22.83 -1.03
C LYS A 535 -7.48 -22.53 -1.52
N LEU A 536 -6.58 -22.34 -0.59
CA LEU A 536 -5.16 -22.08 -0.83
C LEU A 536 -4.32 -23.21 -0.21
N LEU A 537 -3.57 -23.94 -1.04
CA LEU A 537 -2.55 -24.88 -0.58
C LEU A 537 -1.31 -24.09 -0.16
N ILE A 538 -0.88 -24.25 1.07
CA ILE A 538 0.34 -23.59 1.60
C ILE A 538 1.55 -24.41 1.16
N THR A 539 2.38 -23.83 0.29
CA THR A 539 3.55 -24.51 -0.31
C THR A 539 4.88 -24.01 0.23
N SER A 540 4.88 -22.93 0.99
CA SER A 540 6.07 -22.44 1.67
C SER A 540 5.71 -21.83 3.02
N GLY A 541 6.69 -21.69 3.90
CA GLY A 541 6.60 -20.97 5.17
C GLY A 541 7.74 -19.94 5.23
N GLY A 542 7.45 -18.73 5.69
CA GLY A 542 8.42 -17.64 5.78
C GLY A 542 9.51 -17.81 6.85
N ILE A 543 9.81 -19.04 7.23
CA ILE A 543 10.92 -19.37 8.15
C ILE A 543 12.17 -19.56 7.27
N SER A 544 12.90 -18.48 7.02
CA SER A 544 14.24 -18.53 6.45
C SER A 544 15.23 -17.95 7.45
#